data_948072c74866dabf24653971a63ced7d
#
_entry.id   948072c74866dabf24653971a63ced7d
#
_cell.length_a   1.000
_cell.length_b   1.000
_cell.length_c   1.000
_cell.angle_alpha   90.00
_cell.angle_beta   90.00
_cell.angle_gamma   90.00
#
_symmetry.space_group_name_H-M   'P 1'
#
loop_
_entity.id
_entity.type
_entity.pdbx_description
1 polymer ?
#
loop_
_entity_poly.entity_id
_entity_poly.type
_entity_poly.pdbx_seq_one_letter_code
_entity_poly.pdbx_strand_id
1 'polypeptide(L)'
;MKPTQEALKMQLNLAKFQRNPGGDYNEYFMPSSIRMVLATMPEEELDAMAEGNGRMFRYRFGFEATPTVRQQVIELREKYELSDGDIRWLKRAGHLRISRIGVTIDPSRLMPIAGWMQITFFSILCVAMIFQVAFSGAPEWKHGLGQILLATLWFLGTSVLFKCHIAPWNTLKRSGAIEFRPAPGQSG
;
A
#
# COMPACT_ATOMS: atom_id res chain seq x y z
N MET A 1 -34.12 9.92 5.55
CA MET A 1 -34.57 8.86 4.62
C MET A 1 -33.37 7.96 4.34
N LYS A 2 -33.37 6.74 4.85
CA LYS A 2 -32.35 5.74 4.47
C LYS A 2 -32.59 5.33 3.02
N PRO A 3 -31.61 5.39 2.12
CA PRO A 3 -31.78 4.85 0.77
C PRO A 3 -32.09 3.35 0.92
N THR A 4 -33.17 2.91 0.32
CA THR A 4 -33.60 1.52 0.35
C THR A 4 -32.51 0.65 -0.29
N GLN A 5 -32.22 -0.49 0.32
CA GLN A 5 -31.23 -1.48 -0.13
C GLN A 5 -31.42 -1.90 -1.61
N GLU A 6 -32.64 -1.79 -2.13
CA GLU A 6 -32.96 -2.03 -3.55
C GLU A 6 -32.41 -0.97 -4.49
N ALA A 7 -32.37 0.31 -4.08
CA ALA A 7 -31.77 1.38 -4.89
C ALA A 7 -30.26 1.21 -5.01
N LEU A 8 -29.61 0.73 -3.94
CA LEU A 8 -28.18 0.40 -3.94
C LEU A 8 -27.86 -0.80 -4.84
N LYS A 9 -28.70 -1.85 -4.79
CA LYS A 9 -28.56 -3.02 -5.68
C LYS A 9 -28.74 -2.66 -7.15
N MET A 10 -29.66 -1.74 -7.46
CA MET A 10 -29.91 -1.28 -8.82
C MET A 10 -28.75 -0.45 -9.38
N GLN A 11 -28.14 0.42 -8.58
CA GLN A 11 -26.96 1.20 -9.00
C GLN A 11 -25.71 0.32 -9.22
N LEU A 12 -25.52 -0.69 -8.38
CA LEU A 12 -24.41 -1.64 -8.56
C LEU A 12 -24.62 -2.55 -9.77
N ASN A 13 -25.85 -2.91 -10.10
CA ASN A 13 -26.19 -3.70 -11.30
C ASN A 13 -26.02 -2.91 -12.59
N LEU A 14 -26.31 -1.61 -12.62
CA LEU A 14 -26.05 -0.76 -13.79
C LEU A 14 -24.56 -0.72 -14.18
N ALA A 15 -23.65 -0.74 -13.21
CA ALA A 15 -22.21 -0.86 -13.46
C ALA A 15 -21.81 -2.22 -14.05
N LYS A 16 -22.59 -3.28 -13.82
CA LYS A 16 -22.36 -4.63 -14.34
C LYS A 16 -22.73 -4.78 -15.81
N PHE A 17 -23.58 -3.91 -16.34
CA PHE A 17 -24.07 -3.95 -17.73
C PHE A 17 -23.42 -2.95 -18.68
N GLN A 18 -22.54 -2.07 -18.21
CA GLN A 18 -21.73 -1.25 -19.09
C GLN A 18 -20.67 -2.11 -19.78
N ARG A 19 -21.05 -2.72 -20.91
CA ARG A 19 -20.10 -3.29 -21.86
C ARG A 19 -19.30 -2.14 -22.47
N ASN A 20 -18.04 -2.06 -22.08
CA ASN A 20 -17.07 -1.15 -22.70
C ASN A 20 -16.70 -1.69 -24.10
N PRO A 21 -17.00 -1.02 -25.20
CA PRO A 21 -16.65 -1.47 -26.53
C PRO A 21 -15.24 -1.04 -26.95
N GLY A 22 -14.25 -1.14 -26.06
CA GLY A 22 -12.87 -0.81 -26.41
C GLY A 22 -11.96 -1.00 -25.22
N GLY A 23 -11.00 -1.88 -25.35
CA GLY A 23 -10.17 -2.44 -24.29
C GLY A 23 -9.19 -1.53 -23.54
N ASP A 24 -9.33 -0.20 -23.57
CA ASP A 24 -8.37 0.73 -22.94
C ASP A 24 -9.00 1.75 -21.99
N TYR A 25 -10.14 1.44 -21.38
CA TYR A 25 -10.70 2.32 -20.38
C TYR A 25 -10.03 2.07 -19.03
N ASN A 26 -9.44 3.12 -18.47
CA ASN A 26 -8.90 3.14 -17.11
C ASN A 26 -9.97 2.70 -16.11
N GLU A 27 -10.03 1.41 -15.78
CA GLU A 27 -10.97 0.77 -14.86
C GLU A 27 -10.88 1.31 -13.41
N TYR A 28 -10.02 2.30 -13.19
CA TYR A 28 -9.74 2.89 -11.87
C TYR A 28 -10.64 4.07 -11.50
N PHE A 29 -11.45 4.57 -12.43
CA PHE A 29 -12.26 5.75 -12.16
C PHE A 29 -13.65 5.35 -11.64
N MET A 30 -13.75 5.06 -10.34
CA MET A 30 -15.07 5.03 -9.70
C MET A 30 -15.61 6.46 -9.57
N PRO A 31 -16.85 6.72 -9.99
CA PRO A 31 -17.51 8.00 -9.75
C PRO A 31 -17.45 8.38 -8.26
N SER A 32 -17.29 9.66 -7.97
CA SER A 32 -17.18 10.18 -6.60
C SER A 32 -18.36 9.75 -5.71
N SER A 33 -19.56 9.64 -6.29
CA SER A 33 -20.77 9.14 -5.63
C SER A 33 -20.63 7.70 -5.13
N ILE A 34 -20.02 6.82 -5.91
CA ILE A 34 -19.79 5.42 -5.49
C ILE A 34 -18.74 5.34 -4.37
N ARG A 35 -17.66 6.14 -4.46
CA ARG A 35 -16.66 6.21 -3.39
C ARG A 35 -17.27 6.65 -2.06
N MET A 36 -18.19 7.62 -2.11
CA MET A 36 -18.87 8.13 -0.92
C MET A 36 -19.77 7.06 -0.29
N VAL A 37 -20.51 6.32 -1.10
CA VAL A 37 -21.33 5.19 -0.65
C VAL A 37 -20.46 4.09 -0.02
N LEU A 38 -19.38 3.70 -0.68
CA LEU A 38 -18.47 2.69 -0.15
C LEU A 38 -17.78 3.12 1.16
N ALA A 39 -17.50 4.42 1.33
CA ALA A 39 -16.91 4.94 2.57
C ALA A 39 -17.87 4.91 3.78
N THR A 40 -19.17 4.78 3.55
CA THR A 40 -20.20 4.70 4.61
C THR A 40 -20.69 3.28 4.86
N MET A 41 -20.25 2.30 4.06
CA MET A 41 -20.66 0.90 4.22
C MET A 41 -19.88 0.23 5.35
N PRO A 42 -20.55 -0.68 6.11
CA PRO A 42 -19.86 -1.53 7.08
C PRO A 42 -18.76 -2.36 6.41
N GLU A 43 -17.71 -2.63 7.15
CA GLU A 43 -16.54 -3.36 6.64
C GLU A 43 -16.90 -4.78 6.20
N GLU A 44 -17.79 -5.46 6.93
CA GLU A 44 -18.32 -6.78 6.61
C GLU A 44 -19.03 -6.84 5.25
N GLU A 45 -19.82 -5.81 4.91
CA GLU A 45 -20.47 -5.73 3.60
C GLU A 45 -19.45 -5.49 2.48
N LEU A 46 -18.44 -4.67 2.75
CA LEU A 46 -17.34 -4.44 1.80
C LEU A 46 -16.53 -5.71 1.55
N ASP A 47 -16.34 -6.54 2.57
CA ASP A 47 -15.65 -7.82 2.46
C ASP A 47 -16.45 -8.82 1.63
N ALA A 48 -17.71 -9.00 1.93
CA ALA A 48 -18.61 -9.86 1.16
C ALA A 48 -18.68 -9.44 -0.32
N MET A 49 -18.69 -8.12 -0.59
CA MET A 49 -18.65 -7.60 -1.95
C MET A 49 -17.30 -7.86 -2.63
N ALA A 50 -16.19 -7.71 -1.92
CA ALA A 50 -14.85 -7.93 -2.46
C ALA A 50 -14.61 -9.42 -2.74
N GLU A 51 -15.11 -10.31 -1.90
CA GLU A 51 -15.04 -11.76 -2.11
C GLU A 51 -15.81 -12.17 -3.38
N GLY A 52 -17.06 -11.71 -3.53
CA GLY A 52 -17.92 -12.04 -4.68
C GLY A 52 -17.49 -11.35 -5.99
N ASN A 53 -16.88 -10.17 -5.93
CA ASN A 53 -16.60 -9.34 -7.09
C ASN A 53 -15.12 -8.97 -7.20
N GLY A 54 -14.43 -9.50 -8.25
CA GLY A 54 -13.01 -9.23 -8.47
C GLY A 54 -12.67 -7.77 -8.75
N ARG A 55 -13.58 -6.97 -9.33
CA ARG A 55 -13.36 -5.53 -9.54
C ARG A 55 -13.37 -4.78 -8.20
N MET A 56 -14.29 -5.15 -7.31
CA MET A 56 -14.36 -4.58 -5.97
C MET A 56 -13.13 -4.95 -5.15
N PHE A 57 -12.68 -6.20 -5.23
CA PHE A 57 -11.44 -6.65 -4.62
C PHE A 57 -10.24 -5.85 -5.11
N ARG A 58 -10.08 -5.69 -6.44
CA ARG A 58 -9.01 -4.89 -7.04
C ARG A 58 -9.07 -3.42 -6.60
N TYR A 59 -10.26 -2.86 -6.50
CA TYR A 59 -10.43 -1.49 -5.99
C TYR A 59 -9.92 -1.35 -4.56
N ARG A 60 -10.28 -2.28 -3.67
CA ARG A 60 -9.87 -2.27 -2.25
C ARG A 60 -8.39 -2.59 -2.08
N PHE A 61 -7.91 -3.66 -2.67
CA PHE A 61 -6.57 -4.21 -2.40
C PHE A 61 -5.52 -3.86 -3.47
N GLY A 62 -5.93 -3.31 -4.62
CA GLY A 62 -5.02 -2.83 -5.66
C GLY A 62 -4.40 -3.91 -6.54
N PHE A 63 -4.90 -5.17 -6.50
CA PHE A 63 -4.46 -6.28 -7.34
C PHE A 63 -5.61 -7.25 -7.63
N GLU A 64 -5.43 -8.08 -8.65
CA GLU A 64 -6.39 -9.12 -8.99
C GLU A 64 -6.08 -10.44 -8.31
N ALA A 65 -7.14 -11.19 -7.96
CA ALA A 65 -7.02 -12.50 -7.34
C ALA A 65 -8.18 -13.42 -7.73
N THR A 66 -7.93 -14.74 -7.70
CA THR A 66 -8.97 -15.76 -7.85
C THR A 66 -9.94 -15.74 -6.67
N PRO A 67 -11.18 -16.26 -6.80
CA PRO A 67 -12.15 -16.26 -5.70
C PRO A 67 -11.59 -16.83 -4.40
N THR A 68 -10.91 -17.98 -4.47
CA THR A 68 -10.27 -18.63 -3.31
C THR A 68 -9.21 -17.74 -2.66
N VAL A 69 -8.38 -17.06 -3.46
CA VAL A 69 -7.33 -16.17 -2.96
C VAL A 69 -7.93 -14.90 -2.36
N ARG A 70 -9.05 -14.40 -2.89
CA ARG A 70 -9.74 -13.22 -2.34
C ARG A 70 -10.21 -13.48 -0.91
N GLN A 71 -10.84 -14.62 -0.68
CA GLN A 71 -11.26 -15.06 0.66
C GLN A 71 -10.07 -15.12 1.61
N GLN A 72 -8.99 -15.78 1.21
CA GLN A 72 -7.79 -15.89 2.05
C GLN A 72 -7.13 -14.54 2.38
N VAL A 73 -7.18 -13.56 1.45
CA VAL A 73 -6.67 -12.20 1.73
C VAL A 73 -7.53 -11.49 2.76
N ILE A 74 -8.86 -11.64 2.68
CA ILE A 74 -9.81 -11.07 3.66
C ILE A 74 -9.58 -11.72 5.03
N GLU A 75 -9.53 -13.04 5.11
CA GLU A 75 -9.23 -13.79 6.35
C GLU A 75 -7.87 -13.39 6.96
N LEU A 76 -6.84 -13.21 6.12
CA LEU A 76 -5.52 -12.77 6.56
C LEU A 76 -5.56 -11.35 7.11
N ARG A 77 -6.32 -10.45 6.47
CA ARG A 77 -6.52 -9.08 6.92
C ARG A 77 -7.17 -9.06 8.30
N GLU A 78 -8.24 -9.81 8.49
CA GLU A 78 -8.94 -9.91 9.77
C GLU A 78 -8.06 -10.53 10.86
N LYS A 79 -7.42 -11.65 10.54
CA LYS A 79 -6.55 -12.38 11.49
C LYS A 79 -5.44 -11.51 12.08
N TYR A 80 -4.88 -10.60 11.30
CA TYR A 80 -3.75 -9.76 11.70
C TYR A 80 -4.14 -8.29 11.91
N GLU A 81 -5.43 -7.98 11.91
CA GLU A 81 -5.98 -6.63 12.08
C GLU A 81 -5.33 -5.61 11.14
N LEU A 82 -5.13 -6.01 9.87
CA LEU A 82 -4.50 -5.17 8.85
C LEU A 82 -5.53 -4.30 8.15
N SER A 83 -5.14 -3.09 7.76
CA SER A 83 -5.95 -2.26 6.88
C SER A 83 -5.80 -2.69 5.40
N ASP A 84 -6.77 -2.29 4.55
CA ASP A 84 -6.67 -2.48 3.09
C ASP A 84 -5.38 -1.85 2.52
N GLY A 85 -4.96 -0.72 3.12
CA GLY A 85 -3.72 -0.04 2.79
C GLY A 85 -2.48 -0.88 3.12
N ASP A 86 -2.48 -1.54 4.29
CA ASP A 86 -1.38 -2.41 4.70
C ASP A 86 -1.22 -3.59 3.74
N ILE A 87 -2.32 -4.25 3.35
CA ILE A 87 -2.30 -5.34 2.36
C ILE A 87 -1.70 -4.88 1.03
N ARG A 88 -2.08 -3.67 0.54
CA ARG A 88 -1.49 -3.10 -0.69
C ARG A 88 0.03 -2.90 -0.55
N TRP A 89 0.47 -2.35 0.59
CA TRP A 89 1.89 -2.11 0.82
C TRP A 89 2.68 -3.39 1.02
N LEU A 90 2.14 -4.38 1.75
CA LEU A 90 2.75 -5.71 1.90
C LEU A 90 2.93 -6.41 0.55
N LYS A 91 1.92 -6.31 -0.34
CA LYS A 91 2.02 -6.86 -1.70
C LYS A 91 3.09 -6.14 -2.51
N ARG A 92 3.14 -4.80 -2.48
CA ARG A 92 4.13 -4.00 -3.22
C ARG A 92 5.55 -4.24 -2.72
N ALA A 93 5.73 -4.36 -1.41
CA ALA A 93 7.02 -4.65 -0.77
C ALA A 93 7.46 -6.11 -0.94
N GLY A 94 6.65 -6.98 -1.57
CA GLY A 94 6.99 -8.39 -1.78
C GLY A 94 6.88 -9.27 -0.53
N HIS A 95 6.32 -8.76 0.57
CA HIS A 95 6.07 -9.53 1.80
C HIS A 95 4.82 -10.40 1.72
N LEU A 96 3.92 -10.11 0.78
CA LEU A 96 2.72 -10.89 0.50
C LEU A 96 2.90 -11.61 -0.84
N ARG A 97 3.13 -12.91 -0.78
CA ARG A 97 3.26 -13.76 -1.96
C ARG A 97 1.90 -14.34 -2.31
N ILE A 98 1.44 -14.03 -3.51
CA ILE A 98 0.14 -14.46 -4.04
C ILE A 98 0.40 -15.48 -5.13
N SER A 99 -0.14 -16.69 -4.95
CA SER A 99 -0.17 -17.76 -5.94
C SER A 99 -1.60 -17.94 -6.47
N ARG A 100 -1.80 -18.81 -7.46
CA ARG A 100 -3.14 -19.14 -7.96
C ARG A 100 -4.03 -19.84 -6.93
N ILE A 101 -3.43 -20.47 -5.95
CA ILE A 101 -4.09 -21.35 -4.97
C ILE A 101 -4.02 -20.84 -3.54
N GLY A 102 -3.23 -19.80 -3.27
CA GLY A 102 -3.11 -19.31 -1.90
C GLY A 102 -2.30 -18.04 -1.74
N VAL A 103 -2.39 -17.52 -0.52
CA VAL A 103 -1.68 -16.32 -0.05
C VAL A 103 -0.78 -16.73 1.10
N THR A 104 0.47 -16.29 1.07
CA THR A 104 1.45 -16.51 2.14
C THR A 104 2.16 -15.20 2.47
N ILE A 105 2.41 -15.00 3.77
CA ILE A 105 3.30 -13.93 4.22
C ILE A 105 4.72 -14.49 4.19
N ASP A 106 5.57 -13.87 3.38
CA ASP A 106 7.00 -14.22 3.24
C ASP A 106 7.85 -12.98 3.64
N PRO A 107 8.09 -12.81 4.95
CA PRO A 107 8.76 -11.62 5.45
C PRO A 107 10.26 -11.65 5.16
N SER A 108 10.72 -10.88 4.19
CA SER A 108 12.16 -10.74 3.90
C SER A 108 12.81 -9.75 4.87
N ARG A 109 13.75 -10.22 5.69
CA ARG A 109 14.56 -9.35 6.58
C ARG A 109 15.53 -8.45 5.81
N LEU A 110 15.83 -8.78 4.57
CA LEU A 110 16.74 -7.97 3.73
C LEU A 110 16.09 -6.66 3.28
N MET A 111 14.76 -6.62 3.13
CA MET A 111 14.05 -5.41 2.69
C MET A 111 14.24 -4.21 3.62
N PRO A 112 14.01 -4.31 4.95
CA PRO A 112 14.24 -3.17 5.83
C PRO A 112 15.72 -2.79 5.93
N ILE A 113 16.66 -3.77 5.86
CA ILE A 113 18.11 -3.49 5.84
C ILE A 113 18.46 -2.68 4.59
N ALA A 114 18.01 -3.14 3.42
CA ALA A 114 18.22 -2.40 2.17
C ALA A 114 17.60 -1.01 2.22
N GLY A 115 16.40 -0.88 2.80
CA GLY A 115 15.75 0.41 3.01
C GLY A 115 16.57 1.37 3.85
N TRP A 116 17.10 0.92 4.98
CA TRP A 116 17.98 1.73 5.83
C TRP A 116 19.28 2.11 5.14
N MET A 117 19.91 1.20 4.42
CA MET A 117 21.10 1.49 3.63
C MET A 117 20.83 2.57 2.57
N GLN A 118 19.74 2.47 1.85
CA GLN A 118 19.35 3.46 0.85
C GLN A 118 19.09 4.84 1.47
N ILE A 119 18.36 4.89 2.59
CA ILE A 119 18.09 6.14 3.32
C ILE A 119 19.39 6.77 3.78
N THR A 120 20.30 6.00 4.36
CA THR A 120 21.60 6.49 4.84
C THR A 120 22.42 7.03 3.69
N PHE A 121 22.56 6.27 2.59
CA PHE A 121 23.29 6.71 1.41
C PHE A 121 22.72 8.00 0.81
N PHE A 122 21.38 8.04 0.65
CA PHE A 122 20.70 9.22 0.13
C PHE A 122 20.87 10.45 1.04
N SER A 123 20.82 10.24 2.36
CA SER A 123 21.04 11.32 3.33
C SER A 123 22.46 11.89 3.25
N ILE A 124 23.48 11.02 3.16
CA ILE A 124 24.87 11.44 3.00
C ILE A 124 25.04 12.27 1.71
N LEU A 125 24.44 11.81 0.62
CA LEU A 125 24.51 12.51 -0.67
C LEU A 125 23.85 13.89 -0.58
N CYS A 126 22.65 13.99 -0.01
CA CYS A 126 21.94 15.27 0.17
C CYS A 126 22.73 16.23 1.07
N VAL A 127 23.32 15.74 2.17
CA VAL A 127 24.15 16.56 3.06
C VAL A 127 25.39 17.07 2.31
N ALA A 128 26.09 16.23 1.55
CA ALA A 128 27.23 16.65 0.74
C ALA A 128 26.85 17.74 -0.27
N MET A 129 25.70 17.59 -0.94
CA MET A 129 25.19 18.60 -1.87
C MET A 129 24.83 19.92 -1.18
N ILE A 130 24.22 19.87 0.03
CA ILE A 130 23.93 21.08 0.82
C ILE A 130 25.22 21.83 1.14
N PHE A 131 26.29 21.13 1.57
CA PHE A 131 27.59 21.73 1.79
C PHE A 131 28.17 22.34 0.52
N GLN A 132 28.12 21.62 -0.61
CA GLN A 132 28.58 22.15 -1.89
C GLN A 132 27.83 23.44 -2.30
N VAL A 133 26.53 23.49 -2.11
CA VAL A 133 25.73 24.71 -2.35
C VAL A 133 26.16 25.84 -1.41
N ALA A 134 26.34 25.55 -0.11
CA ALA A 134 26.72 26.54 0.88
C ALA A 134 28.10 27.20 0.61
N PHE A 135 29.06 26.45 0.06
CA PHE A 135 30.39 26.94 -0.28
C PHE A 135 30.54 27.35 -1.74
N SER A 136 29.48 27.34 -2.53
CA SER A 136 29.51 27.83 -3.90
C SER A 136 29.65 29.37 -3.92
N GLY A 137 30.31 29.95 -4.90
CA GLY A 137 30.41 31.41 -5.08
C GLY A 137 29.13 32.07 -5.61
N ALA A 138 27.96 31.43 -5.44
CA ALA A 138 26.65 31.92 -5.92
C ALA A 138 26.11 33.03 -5.00
N PRO A 139 25.18 33.90 -5.46
CA PRO A 139 24.48 34.87 -4.62
C PRO A 139 23.70 34.22 -3.48
N GLU A 140 23.59 34.88 -2.32
CA GLU A 140 22.96 34.35 -1.10
C GLU A 140 21.56 33.80 -1.31
N TRP A 141 20.73 34.46 -2.11
CA TRP A 141 19.36 34.00 -2.40
C TRP A 141 19.33 32.66 -3.13
N LYS A 142 20.34 32.37 -3.98
CA LYS A 142 20.47 31.08 -4.67
C LYS A 142 20.91 29.97 -3.70
N HIS A 143 21.76 30.28 -2.72
CA HIS A 143 22.12 29.35 -1.65
C HIS A 143 20.88 28.93 -0.85
N GLY A 144 20.06 29.89 -0.38
CA GLY A 144 18.83 29.63 0.36
C GLY A 144 17.85 28.77 -0.45
N LEU A 145 17.60 29.14 -1.71
CA LEU A 145 16.73 28.37 -2.58
C LEU A 145 17.23 26.94 -2.80
N GLY A 146 18.52 26.77 -3.08
CA GLY A 146 19.14 25.47 -3.29
C GLY A 146 19.04 24.56 -2.05
N GLN A 147 19.27 25.10 -0.87
CA GLN A 147 19.16 24.37 0.40
C GLN A 147 17.71 23.93 0.67
N ILE A 148 16.71 24.81 0.43
CA ILE A 148 15.29 24.47 0.61
C ILE A 148 14.89 23.35 -0.37
N LEU A 149 15.29 23.44 -1.63
CA LEU A 149 14.99 22.40 -2.61
C LEU A 149 15.61 21.05 -2.23
N LEU A 150 16.88 21.04 -1.82
CA LEU A 150 17.58 19.83 -1.38
C LEU A 150 16.95 19.24 -0.11
N ALA A 151 16.58 20.06 0.87
CA ALA A 151 15.91 19.62 2.08
C ALA A 151 14.54 19.01 1.76
N THR A 152 13.78 19.64 0.85
CA THR A 152 12.48 19.11 0.39
C THR A 152 12.67 17.77 -0.33
N LEU A 153 13.64 17.67 -1.23
CA LEU A 153 13.95 16.43 -1.94
C LEU A 153 14.36 15.32 -0.98
N TRP A 154 15.20 15.64 0.01
CA TRP A 154 15.60 14.70 1.06
C TRP A 154 14.42 14.20 1.85
N PHE A 155 13.53 15.08 2.30
CA PHE A 155 12.33 14.71 3.08
C PHE A 155 11.39 13.82 2.26
N LEU A 156 11.09 14.19 1.02
CA LEU A 156 10.23 13.39 0.14
C LEU A 156 10.86 12.04 -0.19
N GLY A 157 12.15 12.03 -0.56
CA GLY A 157 12.87 10.80 -0.91
C GLY A 157 12.93 9.82 0.27
N THR A 158 13.32 10.29 1.45
CA THR A 158 13.39 9.45 2.65
C THR A 158 12.00 8.95 3.07
N SER A 159 10.95 9.76 2.95
CA SER A 159 9.57 9.36 3.23
C SER A 159 9.08 8.24 2.31
N VAL A 160 9.40 8.33 1.02
CA VAL A 160 9.06 7.28 0.03
C VAL A 160 9.82 5.99 0.34
N LEU A 161 11.13 6.06 0.55
CA LEU A 161 11.95 4.90 0.89
C LEU A 161 11.47 4.21 2.17
N PHE A 162 11.14 5.00 3.20
CA PHE A 162 10.57 4.48 4.45
C PHE A 162 9.25 3.74 4.21
N LYS A 163 8.32 4.35 3.48
CA LYS A 163 7.01 3.74 3.18
C LYS A 163 7.13 2.47 2.32
N CYS A 164 8.10 2.41 1.42
CA CYS A 164 8.26 1.26 0.52
C CYS A 164 8.95 0.07 1.19
N HIS A 165 9.94 0.31 2.05
CA HIS A 165 10.82 -0.75 2.56
C HIS A 165 10.67 -1.03 4.05
N ILE A 166 10.46 0.02 4.86
CA ILE A 166 10.50 -0.12 6.32
C ILE A 166 9.08 -0.24 6.91
N ALA A 167 8.15 0.58 6.47
CA ALA A 167 6.80 0.58 7.00
C ALA A 167 6.09 -0.78 6.89
N PRO A 168 6.13 -1.51 5.73
CA PRO A 168 5.50 -2.83 5.62
C PRO A 168 6.07 -3.85 6.59
N TRP A 169 7.39 -3.83 6.82
CA TRP A 169 8.03 -4.69 7.80
C TRP A 169 7.56 -4.38 9.23
N ASN A 170 7.50 -3.09 9.59
CA ASN A 170 7.03 -2.66 10.91
C ASN A 170 5.56 -3.03 11.12
N THR A 171 4.73 -2.96 10.10
CA THR A 171 3.33 -3.42 10.14
C THR A 171 3.25 -4.90 10.46
N LEU A 172 4.01 -5.76 9.76
CA LEU A 172 4.04 -7.19 10.03
C LEU A 172 4.55 -7.52 11.45
N LYS A 173 5.54 -6.78 11.92
CA LYS A 173 6.06 -6.96 13.29
C LYS A 173 5.03 -6.57 14.34
N ARG A 174 4.31 -5.47 14.13
CA ARG A 174 3.29 -4.97 15.06
C ARG A 174 2.04 -5.86 15.10
N SER A 175 1.62 -6.38 13.95
CA SER A 175 0.46 -7.27 13.84
C SER A 175 0.74 -8.71 14.32
N GLY A 176 1.96 -9.03 14.74
CA GLY A 176 2.33 -10.39 15.14
C GLY A 176 2.43 -11.40 13.98
N ALA A 177 2.28 -10.95 12.74
CA ALA A 177 2.39 -11.80 11.56
C ALA A 177 3.82 -12.37 11.35
N ILE A 178 4.81 -11.73 11.97
CA ILE A 178 6.16 -12.29 12.12
C ILE A 178 6.30 -12.77 13.56
N GLU A 179 6.02 -14.04 13.79
CA GLU A 179 6.46 -14.68 15.02
C GLU A 179 7.99 -14.66 15.05
N PHE A 180 8.54 -14.12 16.11
CA PHE A 180 9.97 -14.17 16.39
C PHE A 180 10.31 -15.63 16.68
N ARG A 181 10.63 -16.40 15.63
CA ARG A 181 11.14 -17.74 15.80
C ARG A 181 12.47 -17.59 16.54
N PRO A 182 12.57 -17.97 17.84
CA PRO A 182 13.85 -17.92 18.51
C PRO A 182 14.85 -18.73 17.70
N ALA A 183 16.09 -18.26 17.63
CA ALA A 183 17.13 -18.93 16.88
C ALA A 183 17.15 -20.43 17.28
N PRO A 184 17.24 -21.36 16.32
CA PRO A 184 17.31 -22.78 16.65
C PRO A 184 18.56 -23.01 17.53
N GLY A 185 18.35 -23.26 18.83
CA GLY A 185 19.43 -23.46 19.79
C GLY A 185 19.21 -22.83 21.19
N GLN A 186 18.10 -22.13 21.47
CA GLN A 186 17.83 -21.58 22.80
C GLN A 186 16.71 -22.30 23.57
N SER A 187 16.47 -23.56 23.29
CA SER A 187 15.69 -24.44 24.17
C SER A 187 16.69 -25.29 24.97
N GLY A 188 17.17 -24.73 26.07
CA GLY A 188 17.89 -25.39 27.13
C GLY A 188 17.05 -25.43 28.39
#